data_dea8795e698917b570264c3ffe418e1d
#
_entry.id   dea8795e698917b570264c3ffe418e1d
#
_cell.length_a   1.000
_cell.length_b   1.000
_cell.length_c   1.000
_cell.angle_alpha   90.00
_cell.angle_beta   90.00
_cell.angle_gamma   90.00
#
_symmetry.space_group_name_H-M   'P 1'
#
loop_
_entity.id
_entity.type
_entity.pdbx_description
1 polymer ?
#
loop_
_entity_poly.entity_id
_entity_poly.type
_entity_poly.pdbx_seq_one_letter_code
_entity_poly.pdbx_strand_id
1 'polypeptide(L)'
;MDKQFKLGIIGKGFVGSAVSSGFSTAEQYVVDPKISADNTIDKLVNDFDPPLTFVCVPTPPNDDGSVDVSIVTDVLEELDSQNYKGIVVVKSTIIPDYLHVFKKSYKLRIVYNPEFLTEAKAAQDFIDPNMQVLGGKWKDC
;
A
#
# COMPACT_ATOMS: atom_id res chain seq x y z
N MET A 1 25.73 -2.01 -13.49
CA MET A 1 25.02 -1.17 -12.49
C MET A 1 23.82 -1.94 -12.02
N ASP A 2 23.76 -2.23 -10.75
CA ASP A 2 22.56 -2.82 -10.17
C ASP A 2 21.41 -1.83 -10.30
N LYS A 3 20.33 -2.24 -10.96
CA LYS A 3 19.12 -1.42 -11.04
C LYS A 3 18.59 -1.26 -9.61
N GLN A 4 18.55 -0.04 -9.13
CA GLN A 4 17.94 0.25 -7.82
C GLN A 4 16.49 -0.24 -7.82
N PHE A 5 16.09 -0.93 -6.75
CA PHE A 5 14.72 -1.43 -6.61
C PHE A 5 13.74 -0.25 -6.52
N LYS A 6 12.70 -0.28 -7.33
CA LYS A 6 11.65 0.76 -7.35
C LYS A 6 10.48 0.37 -6.45
N LEU A 7 9.97 1.32 -5.69
CA LEU A 7 8.89 1.14 -4.73
C LEU A 7 7.85 2.26 -4.85
N GLY A 8 6.59 1.91 -5.03
CA GLY A 8 5.47 2.84 -4.92
C GLY A 8 4.92 2.88 -3.49
N ILE A 9 4.55 4.07 -3.03
CA ILE A 9 3.87 4.27 -1.74
C ILE A 9 2.69 5.20 -1.96
N ILE A 10 1.48 4.74 -1.68
CA ILE A 10 0.25 5.54 -1.75
C ILE A 10 -0.25 5.78 -0.32
N GLY A 11 -0.22 7.03 0.12
CA GLY A 11 -0.45 7.44 1.50
C GLY A 11 0.83 7.40 2.34
N LYS A 12 1.33 8.56 2.76
CA LYS A 12 2.55 8.71 3.59
C LYS A 12 2.23 9.29 4.97
N GLY A 13 1.22 8.74 5.62
CA GLY A 13 0.95 8.97 7.03
C GLY A 13 1.89 8.14 7.92
N PHE A 14 1.41 7.70 9.06
CA PHE A 14 2.16 6.90 10.04
C PHE A 14 2.74 5.61 9.42
N VAL A 15 1.90 4.78 8.80
CA VAL A 15 2.31 3.49 8.21
C VAL A 15 3.18 3.70 6.98
N GLY A 16 2.77 4.56 6.05
CA GLY A 16 3.53 4.84 4.83
C GLY A 16 4.91 5.43 5.10
N SER A 17 5.07 6.21 6.17
CA SER A 17 6.36 6.73 6.60
C SER A 17 7.27 5.63 7.15
N ALA A 18 6.73 4.65 7.88
CA ALA A 18 7.49 3.49 8.35
C ALA A 18 7.97 2.62 7.18
N VAL A 19 7.09 2.36 6.19
CA VAL A 19 7.45 1.67 4.94
C VAL A 19 8.56 2.41 4.22
N SER A 20 8.42 3.72 4.00
CA SER A 20 9.41 4.55 3.33
C SER A 20 10.78 4.48 4.01
N SER A 21 10.81 4.54 5.34
CA SER A 21 12.04 4.43 6.13
C SER A 21 12.66 3.03 6.05
N GLY A 22 11.85 1.99 6.09
CA GLY A 22 12.30 0.60 6.02
C GLY A 22 12.93 0.24 4.67
N PHE A 23 12.48 0.87 3.59
CA PHE A 23 13.02 0.71 2.24
C PHE A 23 13.87 1.91 1.80
N SER A 24 14.64 2.50 2.70
CA SER A 24 15.40 3.74 2.46
C SER A 24 16.40 3.66 1.30
N THR A 25 16.83 2.45 0.91
CA THR A 25 17.74 2.23 -0.24
C THR A 25 17.02 2.07 -1.57
N ALA A 26 15.68 1.94 -1.57
CA ALA A 26 14.87 1.85 -2.77
C ALA A 26 14.64 3.23 -3.39
N GLU A 27 14.52 3.28 -4.71
CA GLU A 27 13.97 4.45 -5.41
C GLU A 27 12.46 4.49 -5.17
N GLN A 28 11.95 5.56 -4.56
CA GLN A 28 10.57 5.64 -4.09
C GLN A 28 9.76 6.68 -4.86
N TYR A 29 8.53 6.32 -5.23
CA TYR A 29 7.54 7.27 -5.72
C TYR A 29 6.35 7.32 -4.77
N VAL A 30 6.15 8.48 -4.15
CA VAL A 30 5.14 8.68 -3.11
C VAL A 30 3.96 9.46 -3.68
N VAL A 31 2.76 8.89 -3.59
CA VAL A 31 1.49 9.53 -3.91
C VAL A 31 0.77 9.86 -2.61
N ASP A 32 0.79 11.14 -2.25
CA ASP A 32 0.06 11.67 -1.10
C ASP A 32 -0.22 13.16 -1.33
N PRO A 33 -1.49 13.58 -1.41
CA PRO A 33 -1.85 14.96 -1.71
C PRO A 33 -1.37 15.97 -0.67
N LYS A 34 -1.06 15.52 0.56
CA LYS A 34 -0.50 16.38 1.61
C LYS A 34 1.01 16.64 1.43
N ILE A 35 1.69 15.82 0.62
CA ILE A 35 3.13 15.93 0.37
C ILE A 35 3.39 16.57 -0.98
N SER A 36 2.72 16.09 -2.03
CA SER A 36 2.84 16.64 -3.38
C SER A 36 1.56 16.39 -4.18
N ALA A 37 0.91 17.46 -4.61
CA ALA A 37 -0.25 17.37 -5.50
C ALA A 37 0.15 16.91 -6.92
N ASP A 38 1.41 17.03 -7.31
CA ASP A 38 1.90 16.66 -8.65
C ASP A 38 2.17 15.16 -8.79
N ASN A 39 2.29 14.44 -7.68
CA ASN A 39 2.48 13.01 -7.67
C ASN A 39 1.13 12.30 -7.72
N THR A 40 0.87 11.59 -8.80
CA THR A 40 -0.40 10.91 -9.08
C THR A 40 -0.20 9.41 -9.28
N ILE A 41 -1.28 8.65 -9.14
CA ILE A 41 -1.29 7.21 -9.45
C ILE A 41 -0.99 6.98 -10.93
N ASP A 42 -1.48 7.83 -11.82
CA ASP A 42 -1.16 7.77 -13.26
C ASP A 42 0.35 7.81 -13.50
N LYS A 43 1.06 8.79 -12.93
CA LYS A 43 2.52 8.88 -13.06
C LYS A 43 3.25 7.74 -12.37
N LEU A 44 2.72 7.25 -11.23
CA LEU A 44 3.28 6.08 -10.56
C LEU A 44 3.24 4.85 -11.48
N VAL A 45 2.12 4.62 -12.16
CA VAL A 45 1.94 3.45 -13.02
C VAL A 45 2.65 3.61 -14.35
N ASN A 46 2.49 4.75 -15.03
CA ASN A 46 2.89 4.91 -16.42
C ASN A 46 4.32 5.45 -16.59
N ASP A 47 4.82 6.23 -15.65
CA ASP A 47 6.16 6.84 -15.73
C ASP A 47 7.17 6.12 -14.83
N PHE A 48 6.80 5.83 -13.59
CA PHE A 48 7.69 5.22 -12.62
C PHE A 48 7.72 3.70 -12.69
N ASP A 49 6.56 3.07 -12.86
CA ASP A 49 6.34 1.62 -13.05
C ASP A 49 7.08 0.74 -12.01
N PRO A 50 6.75 0.84 -10.71
CA PRO A 50 7.40 0.03 -9.69
C PRO A 50 6.85 -1.41 -9.72
N PRO A 51 7.66 -2.44 -9.44
CA PRO A 51 7.18 -3.82 -9.31
C PRO A 51 6.32 -4.06 -8.07
N LEU A 52 6.40 -3.15 -7.10
CA LEU A 52 5.72 -3.24 -5.81
C LEU A 52 5.20 -1.87 -5.38
N THR A 53 3.94 -1.81 -4.96
CA THR A 53 3.31 -0.59 -4.44
C THR A 53 2.59 -0.89 -3.13
N PHE A 54 2.92 -0.16 -2.07
CA PHE A 54 2.22 -0.19 -0.80
C PHE A 54 1.07 0.81 -0.78
N VAL A 55 -0.10 0.37 -0.33
CA VAL A 55 -1.27 1.21 -0.08
C VAL A 55 -1.43 1.36 1.43
N CYS A 56 -1.19 2.58 1.89
CA CYS A 56 -1.16 2.96 3.31
C CYS A 56 -2.11 4.13 3.61
N VAL A 57 -3.23 4.20 2.91
CA VAL A 57 -4.22 5.28 3.05
C VAL A 57 -5.08 5.09 4.30
N PRO A 58 -5.69 6.17 4.83
CA PRO A 58 -6.56 6.07 5.99
C PRO A 58 -7.81 5.21 5.74
N THR A 59 -8.24 4.50 6.78
CA THR A 59 -9.51 3.77 6.84
C THR A 59 -10.23 4.15 8.14
N PRO A 60 -10.84 5.35 8.19
CA PRO A 60 -11.46 5.85 9.42
C PRO A 60 -12.66 5.01 9.84
N PRO A 61 -12.99 4.97 11.14
CA PRO A 61 -14.21 4.32 11.60
C PRO A 61 -15.43 5.15 11.19
N ASN A 62 -16.51 4.45 10.81
CA ASN A 62 -17.83 5.03 10.66
C ASN A 62 -18.52 5.13 12.03
N ASP A 63 -19.63 5.87 12.11
CA ASP A 63 -20.41 6.06 13.36
C ASP A 63 -20.96 4.73 13.93
N ASP A 64 -21.18 3.74 13.08
CA ASP A 64 -21.66 2.39 13.46
C ASP A 64 -20.51 1.44 13.89
N GLY A 65 -19.27 1.93 13.90
CA GLY A 65 -18.08 1.16 14.23
C GLY A 65 -17.50 0.32 13.07
N SER A 66 -18.11 0.34 11.90
CA SER A 66 -17.53 -0.26 10.69
C SER A 66 -16.35 0.57 10.19
N VAL A 67 -15.55 -0.02 9.33
CA VAL A 67 -14.38 0.64 8.72
C VAL A 67 -14.78 1.24 7.37
N ASP A 68 -14.50 2.54 7.18
CA ASP A 68 -14.66 3.19 5.88
C ASP A 68 -13.49 2.82 4.97
N VAL A 69 -13.76 2.04 3.93
CA VAL A 69 -12.78 1.57 2.95
C VAL A 69 -12.85 2.35 1.63
N SER A 70 -13.57 3.46 1.59
CA SER A 70 -13.78 4.22 0.35
C SER A 70 -12.45 4.66 -0.29
N ILE A 71 -11.51 5.21 0.49
CA ILE A 71 -10.21 5.67 -0.02
C ILE A 71 -9.39 4.49 -0.56
N VAL A 72 -9.38 3.33 0.12
CA VAL A 72 -8.71 2.12 -0.39
C VAL A 72 -9.34 1.68 -1.71
N THR A 73 -10.67 1.68 -1.77
CA THR A 73 -11.43 1.30 -2.97
C THR A 73 -11.08 2.21 -4.15
N ASP A 74 -11.10 3.53 -3.95
CA ASP A 74 -10.74 4.51 -4.99
C ASP A 74 -9.32 4.30 -5.52
N VAL A 75 -8.36 4.05 -4.63
CA VAL A 75 -6.96 3.77 -4.99
C VAL A 75 -6.85 2.48 -5.81
N LEU A 76 -7.50 1.39 -5.39
CA LEU A 76 -7.46 0.13 -6.12
C LEU A 76 -8.15 0.25 -7.48
N GLU A 77 -9.26 0.96 -7.55
CA GLU A 77 -9.99 1.21 -8.79
C GLU A 77 -9.14 2.01 -9.79
N GLU A 78 -8.43 3.04 -9.32
CA GLU A 78 -7.52 3.81 -10.16
C GLU A 78 -6.33 2.97 -10.64
N LEU A 79 -5.69 2.20 -9.77
CA LEU A 79 -4.61 1.27 -10.16
C LEU A 79 -5.07 0.23 -11.19
N ASP A 80 -6.28 -0.32 -11.03
CA ASP A 80 -6.86 -1.28 -11.97
C ASP A 80 -7.17 -0.64 -13.32
N SER A 81 -7.74 0.57 -13.32
CA SER A 81 -8.05 1.33 -14.54
C SER A 81 -6.81 1.70 -15.34
N GLN A 82 -5.68 1.95 -14.67
CA GLN A 82 -4.36 2.19 -15.26
C GLN A 82 -3.64 0.89 -15.66
N ASN A 83 -4.27 -0.27 -15.43
CA ASN A 83 -3.73 -1.59 -15.77
C ASN A 83 -2.38 -1.89 -15.09
N TYR A 84 -2.21 -1.47 -13.83
CA TYR A 84 -1.00 -1.71 -13.05
C TYR A 84 -0.66 -3.21 -12.96
N LYS A 85 0.60 -3.57 -13.20
CA LYS A 85 1.06 -4.97 -13.29
C LYS A 85 1.87 -5.44 -12.08
N GLY A 86 2.33 -4.51 -11.26
CA GLY A 86 3.06 -4.83 -10.05
C GLY A 86 2.17 -5.45 -8.96
N ILE A 87 2.78 -5.79 -7.84
CA ILE A 87 2.07 -6.28 -6.66
C ILE A 87 1.59 -5.07 -5.85
N VAL A 88 0.31 -5.08 -5.50
CA VAL A 88 -0.31 -4.09 -4.60
C VAL A 88 -0.36 -4.68 -3.20
N VAL A 89 0.40 -4.11 -2.27
CA VAL A 89 0.40 -4.51 -0.85
C VAL A 89 -0.47 -3.55 -0.07
N VAL A 90 -1.62 -4.00 0.37
CA VAL A 90 -2.53 -3.21 1.20
C VAL A 90 -2.11 -3.35 2.66
N LYS A 91 -1.67 -2.25 3.26
CA LYS A 91 -1.35 -2.13 4.68
C LYS A 91 -2.44 -1.41 5.48
N SER A 92 -3.33 -0.70 4.81
CA SER A 92 -4.49 -0.08 5.44
C SER A 92 -5.32 -1.11 6.18
N THR A 93 -5.85 -0.75 7.35
CA THR A 93 -6.69 -1.64 8.14
C THR A 93 -8.01 -1.92 7.42
N ILE A 94 -8.23 -3.17 7.05
CA ILE A 94 -9.47 -3.66 6.43
C ILE A 94 -9.87 -4.97 7.10
N ILE A 95 -11.16 -5.31 7.05
CA ILE A 95 -11.59 -6.65 7.45
C ILE A 95 -11.30 -7.65 6.30
N PRO A 96 -11.04 -8.93 6.61
CA PRO A 96 -10.66 -9.93 5.60
C PRO A 96 -11.66 -10.10 4.45
N ASP A 97 -12.95 -9.86 4.69
CA ASP A 97 -13.99 -9.97 3.67
C ASP A 97 -13.78 -8.98 2.51
N TYR A 98 -13.28 -7.77 2.79
CA TYR A 98 -12.95 -6.80 1.74
C TYR A 98 -11.84 -7.29 0.82
N LEU A 99 -10.84 -7.98 1.34
CA LEU A 99 -9.79 -8.56 0.51
C LEU A 99 -10.37 -9.52 -0.53
N HIS A 100 -11.35 -10.32 -0.13
CA HIS A 100 -12.03 -11.25 -1.03
C HIS A 100 -12.83 -10.52 -2.11
N VAL A 101 -13.53 -9.45 -1.74
CA VAL A 101 -14.26 -8.59 -2.67
C VAL A 101 -13.29 -7.94 -3.66
N PHE A 102 -12.22 -7.33 -3.19
CA PHE A 102 -11.23 -6.65 -4.04
C PHE A 102 -10.59 -7.59 -5.06
N LYS A 103 -10.22 -8.81 -4.64
CA LYS A 103 -9.66 -9.82 -5.54
C LYS A 103 -10.63 -10.30 -6.62
N LYS A 104 -11.93 -10.23 -6.36
CA LYS A 104 -12.96 -10.55 -7.37
C LYS A 104 -13.24 -9.37 -8.29
N SER A 105 -13.18 -8.15 -7.75
CA SER A 105 -13.57 -6.93 -8.47
C SER A 105 -12.48 -6.41 -9.39
N TYR A 106 -11.20 -6.59 -9.02
CA TYR A 106 -10.06 -6.02 -9.73
C TYR A 106 -9.14 -7.10 -10.30
N LYS A 107 -8.47 -6.78 -11.43
CA LYS A 107 -7.46 -7.64 -12.06
C LYS A 107 -6.06 -7.49 -11.42
N LEU A 108 -5.98 -6.76 -10.30
CA LEU A 108 -4.75 -6.49 -9.59
C LEU A 108 -4.21 -7.73 -8.86
N ARG A 109 -2.90 -7.77 -8.68
CA ARG A 109 -2.21 -8.72 -7.81
C ARG A 109 -2.18 -8.14 -6.41
N ILE A 110 -3.16 -8.45 -5.57
CA ILE A 110 -3.34 -7.87 -4.23
C ILE A 110 -2.82 -8.82 -3.17
N VAL A 111 -1.97 -8.30 -2.30
CA VAL A 111 -1.51 -8.91 -1.05
C VAL A 111 -1.97 -8.02 0.10
N TYR A 112 -2.59 -8.61 1.11
CA TYR A 112 -2.89 -7.94 2.37
C TYR A 112 -1.77 -8.20 3.37
N ASN A 113 -1.19 -7.14 3.88
CA ASN A 113 -0.13 -7.17 4.89
C ASN A 113 -0.52 -6.21 6.04
N PRO A 114 -1.37 -6.67 6.98
CA PRO A 114 -1.75 -5.86 8.12
C PRO A 114 -0.50 -5.44 8.91
N GLU A 115 -0.56 -4.26 9.50
CA GLU A 115 0.53 -3.72 10.31
C GLU A 115 0.23 -3.89 11.80
N PHE A 116 1.29 -4.05 12.56
CA PHE A 116 1.27 -4.18 14.03
C PHE A 116 2.24 -3.18 14.67
N LEU A 117 2.40 -2.01 14.05
CA LEU A 117 3.35 -0.98 14.48
C LEU A 117 2.85 -0.28 15.74
N THR A 118 3.77 0.01 16.64
CA THR A 118 3.49 0.89 17.79
C THR A 118 3.87 2.33 17.46
N GLU A 119 3.12 3.31 17.97
CA GLU A 119 3.40 4.73 17.70
C GLU A 119 4.82 5.13 18.14
N ALA A 120 5.30 4.56 19.25
CA ALA A 120 6.61 4.90 19.81
C ALA A 120 7.79 4.36 18.99
N LYS A 121 7.62 3.27 18.21
CA LYS A 121 8.71 2.53 17.57
C LYS A 121 8.39 2.10 16.12
N ALA A 122 7.50 2.79 15.45
CA ALA A 122 6.97 2.36 14.15
C ALA A 122 8.05 1.97 13.12
N ALA A 123 9.11 2.76 12.98
CA ALA A 123 10.20 2.47 12.06
C ALA A 123 10.97 1.20 12.44
N GLN A 124 11.23 1.00 13.75
CA GLN A 124 11.91 -0.20 14.23
C GLN A 124 11.02 -1.44 14.11
N ASP A 125 9.75 -1.33 14.50
CA ASP A 125 8.78 -2.43 14.41
C ASP A 125 8.54 -2.86 12.95
N PHE A 126 8.71 -1.94 11.99
CA PHE A 126 8.64 -2.27 10.57
C PHE A 126 9.85 -3.07 10.08
N ILE A 127 11.06 -2.71 10.55
CA ILE A 127 12.32 -3.37 10.13
C ILE A 127 12.49 -4.71 10.83
N ASP A 128 12.11 -4.80 12.10
CA ASP A 128 12.28 -6.00 12.95
C ASP A 128 10.94 -6.36 13.62
N PRO A 129 9.96 -6.82 12.84
CA PRO A 129 8.64 -7.15 13.36
C PRO A 129 8.64 -8.50 14.09
N ASN A 130 7.91 -8.57 15.20
CA ASN A 130 7.69 -9.85 15.90
C ASN A 130 6.90 -10.85 15.05
N MET A 131 6.07 -10.35 14.11
CA MET A 131 5.22 -11.16 13.25
C MET A 131 4.93 -10.43 11.94
N GLN A 132 4.93 -11.18 10.84
CA GLN A 132 4.44 -10.72 9.54
C GLN A 132 3.31 -11.62 9.07
N VAL A 133 2.22 -11.00 8.61
CA VAL A 133 1.07 -11.69 8.02
C VAL A 133 0.92 -11.26 6.57
N LEU A 134 0.88 -12.20 5.65
CA LEU A 134 0.67 -11.95 4.23
C LEU A 134 -0.54 -12.76 3.76
N GLY A 135 -1.56 -12.08 3.27
CA GLY A 135 -2.77 -12.69 2.75
C GLY A 135 -2.91 -12.45 1.25
N GLY A 136 -2.69 -13.48 0.44
CA GLY A 136 -2.72 -13.33 -1.01
C GLY A 136 -2.60 -14.66 -1.74
N LYS A 137 -2.34 -14.58 -3.06
CA LYS A 137 -1.88 -15.77 -3.78
C LYS A 137 -0.45 -16.06 -3.35
N TRP A 138 -0.14 -17.33 -3.09
CA TRP A 138 1.18 -17.74 -2.58
C TRP A 138 2.35 -17.19 -3.39
N LYS A 139 2.22 -17.15 -4.71
CA LYS A 139 3.28 -16.63 -5.61
C LYS A 139 3.49 -15.11 -5.51
N ASP A 140 2.54 -14.38 -4.94
CA ASP A 140 2.58 -12.92 -4.79
C ASP A 140 3.00 -12.50 -3.37
N CYS A 141 2.91 -13.43 -2.40
CA CYS A 141 3.37 -13.24 -1.04
C CYS A 141 4.85 -13.57 -0.90
#